data_a5e9074de04faf3f8d5b462f674ff92e
#
_entry.id   a5e9074de04faf3f8d5b462f674ff92e
#
_cell.length_a   1.000
_cell.length_b   1.000
_cell.length_c   1.000
_cell.angle_alpha   90.00
_cell.angle_beta   90.00
_cell.angle_gamma   90.00
#
_symmetry.space_group_name_H-M   'P 1'
#
loop_
_entity.id
_entity.type
_entity.pdbx_description
1 polymer ?
#
loop_
_entity_poly.entity_id
_entity_poly.type
_entity_poly.pdbx_seq_one_letter_code
_entity_poly.pdbx_strand_id
1 'polypeptide(L)'
;GLHARPASLFVKLAQEFDGTVLVKFNKVNKETGEEELVEKDGKSMIGILSLGIAKDKPFTLVLDGNDEEVYMSKFEDLIENEWWA
;
A
#
# COMPACT_ATOMS: atom_id res chain seq x y z
N GLY A 1 6.82 -6.46 -9.23
CA GLY A 1 6.81 -5.41 -8.22
C GLY A 1 5.82 -4.30 -8.54
N LEU A 2 5.77 -3.33 -7.67
CA LEU A 2 4.85 -2.19 -7.82
C LEU A 2 5.40 -1.18 -8.83
N HIS A 3 4.62 -0.91 -9.86
CA HIS A 3 4.98 0.05 -10.91
C HIS A 3 4.41 1.44 -10.64
N ALA A 4 4.94 2.45 -11.32
CA ALA A 4 4.54 3.84 -11.13
C ALA A 4 3.04 4.08 -11.39
N ARG A 5 2.45 3.41 -12.38
CA ARG A 5 1.04 3.57 -12.72
C ARG A 5 0.10 3.13 -11.58
N PRO A 6 0.19 1.89 -11.07
CA PRO A 6 -0.65 1.49 -9.94
C PRO A 6 -0.32 2.27 -8.67
N ALA A 7 0.94 2.63 -8.44
CA ALA A 7 1.31 3.47 -7.31
C ALA A 7 0.65 4.85 -7.38
N SER A 8 0.63 5.47 -8.55
CA SER A 8 -0.02 6.77 -8.76
C SER A 8 -1.52 6.69 -8.49
N LEU A 9 -2.18 5.65 -8.98
CA LEU A 9 -3.61 5.42 -8.74
C LEU A 9 -3.90 5.20 -7.26
N PHE A 10 -3.06 4.43 -6.60
CA PHE A 10 -3.18 4.18 -5.16
C PHE A 10 -3.07 5.47 -4.35
N VAL A 11 -2.04 6.27 -4.62
CA VAL A 11 -1.80 7.53 -3.90
C VAL A 11 -2.94 8.51 -4.15
N LYS A 12 -3.42 8.59 -5.38
CA LYS A 12 -4.56 9.46 -5.73
C LYS A 12 -5.80 9.08 -4.92
N LEU A 13 -6.11 7.80 -4.87
CA LEU A 13 -7.24 7.29 -4.08
C LEU A 13 -7.04 7.55 -2.59
N ALA A 14 -5.83 7.35 -2.08
CA ALA A 14 -5.51 7.61 -0.69
C ALA A 14 -5.67 9.09 -0.33
N GLN A 15 -5.29 9.99 -1.23
CA GLN A 15 -5.45 11.44 -1.00
C GLN A 15 -6.90 11.89 -1.00
N GLU A 16 -7.79 11.15 -1.65
CA GLU A 16 -9.23 11.41 -1.62
C GLU A 16 -9.85 10.99 -0.28
N PHE A 17 -9.25 10.04 0.40
CA PHE A 17 -9.76 9.53 1.67
C PHE A 17 -9.56 10.56 2.79
N ASP A 18 -10.65 10.84 3.53
CA ASP A 18 -10.60 11.74 4.68
C ASP A 18 -10.17 10.96 5.93
N GLY A 19 -8.88 10.90 6.14
CA GLY A 19 -8.29 10.15 7.25
C GLY A 19 -6.88 9.69 6.94
N THR A 20 -6.43 8.69 7.67
CA THR A 20 -5.09 8.11 7.54
C THR A 20 -5.11 6.85 6.71
N VAL A 21 -4.14 6.72 5.80
CA VAL A 21 -3.92 5.52 5.01
C VAL A 21 -2.52 5.02 5.29
N LEU A 22 -2.40 3.81 5.84
CA LEU A 22 -1.11 3.19 6.13
C LEU A 22 -1.00 1.85 5.41
N VAL A 23 0.20 1.57 4.90
CA VAL A 23 0.54 0.27 4.33
C VAL A 23 1.61 -0.37 5.21
N LYS A 24 1.33 -1.56 5.71
CA LYS A 24 2.23 -2.31 6.58
C LYS A 24 2.63 -3.62 5.91
N PHE A 25 3.89 -3.95 5.96
CA PHE A 25 4.38 -5.22 5.46
C PHE A 25 5.64 -5.64 6.20
N ASN A 26 5.94 -6.95 6.15
CA ASN A 26 7.13 -7.49 6.78
C ASN A 26 8.26 -7.56 5.76
N LYS A 27 9.39 -6.97 6.12
CA LYS A 27 10.61 -7.01 5.33
C LYS A 27 11.60 -7.95 6.02
N VAL A 28 12.18 -8.87 5.26
CA VAL A 28 13.20 -9.77 5.79
C VAL A 28 14.58 -9.12 5.63
N ASN A 29 15.31 -9.04 6.73
CA ASN A 29 16.70 -8.59 6.70
C ASN A 29 17.56 -9.74 6.19
N LYS A 30 18.16 -9.56 5.03
CA LYS A 30 18.97 -10.62 4.38
C LYS A 30 20.23 -10.99 5.15
N GLU A 31 20.72 -10.10 6.00
CA GLU A 31 21.93 -10.35 6.79
C GLU A 31 21.64 -11.17 8.04
N THR A 32 20.54 -10.88 8.73
CA THR A 32 20.18 -11.52 10.00
C THR A 32 19.07 -12.56 9.87
N GLY A 33 18.31 -12.54 8.78
CA GLY A 33 17.12 -13.39 8.60
C GLY A 33 15.92 -12.95 9.43
N GLU A 34 16.02 -11.86 10.16
CA GLU A 34 14.94 -11.35 10.98
C GLU A 34 13.90 -10.60 10.14
N GLU A 35 12.63 -10.71 10.55
CA GLU A 35 11.55 -9.96 9.94
C GLU A 35 11.37 -8.63 10.66
N GLU A 36 11.17 -7.58 9.90
CA GLU A 36 10.94 -6.24 10.39
C GLU A 36 9.63 -5.70 9.83
N LEU A 37 8.77 -5.17 10.70
CA LEU A 37 7.53 -4.54 10.28
C LEU A 37 7.82 -3.14 9.74
N VAL A 38 7.42 -2.88 8.50
CA VAL A 38 7.60 -1.58 7.85
C VAL A 38 6.23 -0.95 7.64
N GLU A 39 6.09 0.32 8.02
CA GLU A 39 4.88 1.10 7.79
C GLU A 39 5.19 2.27 6.87
N LYS A 40 4.33 2.49 5.87
CA LYS A 40 4.44 3.62 4.94
C LYS A 40 3.13 4.37 4.84
N ASP A 41 3.23 5.67 4.64
CA ASP A 41 2.07 6.53 4.41
C ASP A 41 1.53 6.27 3.00
N GLY A 42 0.28 5.82 2.92
CA GLY A 42 -0.38 5.53 1.65
C GLY A 42 -0.64 6.77 0.79
N LYS A 43 -0.55 7.96 1.37
CA LYS A 43 -0.73 9.24 0.65
C LYS A 43 0.58 9.78 0.06
N SER A 44 1.69 9.10 0.32
CA SER A 44 3.00 9.51 -0.18
C SER A 44 3.43 8.66 -1.36
N MET A 45 3.63 9.29 -2.51
CA MET A 45 4.10 8.60 -3.73
C MET A 45 5.47 7.97 -3.51
N ILE A 46 6.37 8.69 -2.85
CA ILE A 46 7.72 8.19 -2.53
C ILE A 46 7.61 6.99 -1.59
N GLY A 47 6.76 7.07 -0.56
CA GLY A 47 6.53 5.98 0.37
C GLY A 47 6.03 4.71 -0.33
N ILE A 48 5.05 4.85 -1.21
CA ILE A 48 4.48 3.72 -1.93
C ILE A 48 5.47 3.12 -2.92
N LEU A 49 6.20 3.93 -3.68
CA LEU A 49 7.22 3.42 -4.60
C LEU A 49 8.39 2.75 -3.88
N SER A 50 8.70 3.21 -2.68
CA SER A 50 9.80 2.65 -1.88
C SER A 50 9.47 1.30 -1.24
N LEU A 51 8.22 0.86 -1.30
CA LEU A 51 7.82 -0.41 -0.68
C LEU A 51 8.57 -1.61 -1.25
N GLY A 52 8.84 -1.60 -2.56
CA GLY A 52 9.51 -2.71 -3.22
C GLY A 52 8.78 -4.04 -3.03
N ILE A 53 7.46 -4.00 -2.90
CA ILE A 53 6.66 -5.20 -2.67
C ILE A 53 6.66 -6.07 -3.91
N ALA A 54 7.08 -7.33 -3.76
CA ALA A 54 7.00 -8.31 -4.83
C ALA A 54 5.54 -8.70 -5.08
N LYS A 55 5.28 -9.19 -6.30
CA LYS A 55 3.92 -9.48 -6.76
C LYS A 55 3.07 -10.29 -5.77
N ASP A 56 3.62 -11.34 -5.21
CA ASP A 56 2.86 -12.24 -4.34
C ASP A 56 3.11 -12.01 -2.85
N LYS A 57 3.71 -10.87 -2.51
CA LYS A 57 4.02 -10.58 -1.12
C LYS A 57 2.82 -9.92 -0.42
N PRO A 58 2.36 -10.48 0.70
CA PRO A 58 1.23 -9.90 1.42
C PRO A 58 1.58 -8.59 2.11
N PHE A 59 0.62 -7.71 2.18
CA PHE A 59 0.72 -6.48 2.95
C PHE A 59 -0.63 -6.17 3.59
N THR A 60 -0.62 -5.32 4.61
CA THR A 60 -1.82 -4.90 5.31
C THR A 60 -2.11 -3.44 5.02
N LEU A 61 -3.33 -3.16 4.60
CA LEU A 61 -3.81 -1.79 4.38
C LEU A 61 -4.65 -1.38 5.57
N VAL A 62 -4.31 -0.24 6.18
CA VAL A 62 -5.04 0.31 7.32
C VAL A 62 -5.64 1.64 6.93
N LEU A 63 -6.96 1.75 7.05
CA LEU A 63 -7.69 2.99 6.85
C LEU A 63 -8.29 3.43 8.19
N ASP A 64 -8.08 4.69 8.55
CA ASP A 64 -8.64 5.27 9.77
C ASP A 64 -9.24 6.64 9.44
N GLY A 65 -10.55 6.70 9.36
CA GLY A 65 -11.25 7.93 9.02
C GLY A 65 -12.68 7.68 8.57
N ASN A 66 -13.24 8.62 7.80
CA ASN A 66 -14.61 8.54 7.32
C ASN A 66 -14.72 7.68 6.07
N ASP A 67 -15.82 6.95 5.95
CA ASP A 67 -16.12 6.11 4.78
C ASP A 67 -15.10 4.99 4.53
N GLU A 68 -14.54 4.42 5.59
CA GLU A 68 -13.53 3.36 5.50
C GLU A 68 -13.98 2.18 4.62
N GLU A 69 -15.22 1.74 4.78
CA GLU A 69 -15.75 0.60 4.03
C GLU A 69 -15.81 0.88 2.52
N VAL A 70 -16.24 2.08 2.16
CA VAL A 70 -16.33 2.51 0.76
C VAL A 70 -14.94 2.54 0.13
N TYR A 71 -14.00 3.16 0.81
CA TYR A 71 -12.63 3.29 0.29
C TYR A 71 -11.88 1.97 0.30
N MET A 72 -12.11 1.13 1.31
CA MET A 72 -11.51 -0.21 1.32
C MET A 72 -11.93 -1.01 0.09
N SER A 73 -13.20 -0.95 -0.29
CA SER A 73 -13.70 -1.59 -1.50
C SER A 73 -13.00 -1.04 -2.75
N LYS A 74 -12.80 0.28 -2.82
CA LYS A 74 -12.10 0.92 -3.94
C LYS A 74 -10.64 0.49 -4.02
N PHE A 75 -9.96 0.37 -2.87
CA PHE A 75 -8.57 -0.11 -2.82
C PHE A 75 -8.47 -1.57 -3.22
N GLU A 76 -9.41 -2.40 -2.80
CA GLU A 76 -9.44 -3.81 -3.19
C GLU A 76 -9.59 -3.96 -4.70
N ASP A 77 -10.49 -3.20 -5.32
CA ASP A 77 -10.66 -3.19 -6.77
C ASP A 77 -9.38 -2.75 -7.49
N LEU A 78 -8.74 -1.72 -6.99
CA LEU A 78 -7.49 -1.22 -7.56
C LEU A 78 -6.38 -2.27 -7.48
N ILE A 79 -6.23 -2.92 -6.35
CA ILE A 79 -5.20 -3.93 -6.12
C ILE A 79 -5.45 -5.15 -7.01
N GLU A 80 -6.69 -5.59 -7.12
CA GLU A 80 -7.03 -6.74 -7.97
C GLU A 80 -6.79 -6.47 -9.46
N ASN A 81 -7.13 -5.29 -9.94
CA ASN A 81 -7.19 -5.01 -11.37
C ASN A 81 -5.95 -4.29 -11.93
N GLU A 82 -5.27 -3.48 -11.13
CA GLU A 82 -4.21 -2.60 -11.61
C GLU A 82 -2.84 -2.82 -10.93
N TRP A 83 -2.83 -3.38 -9.73
CA TRP A 83 -1.64 -3.42 -8.89
C TRP A 83 -0.44 -4.09 -9.55
N TRP A 84 -0.69 -5.15 -10.29
CA TRP A 84 0.37 -5.95 -10.91
C TRP A 84 0.43 -5.81 -12.43
N ALA A 85 -0.29 -4.84 -12.96
CA ALA A 85 -0.36 -4.61 -14.40
C ALA A 85 0.97 -4.14 -15.01
#